data_d1a4840e9f1bfab19153b8ef7226db96
#
_entry.id   d1a4840e9f1bfab19153b8ef7226db96
#
_cell.length_a   1.000
_cell.length_b   1.000
_cell.length_c   1.000
_cell.angle_alpha   90.00
_cell.angle_beta   90.00
_cell.angle_gamma   90.00
#
_symmetry.space_group_name_H-M   'P 1'
#
loop_
_entity.id
_entity.type
_entity.pdbx_description
1 polymer ?
#
loop_
_entity_poly.entity_id
_entity_poly.type
_entity_poly.pdbx_seq_one_letter_code
_entity_poly.pdbx_strand_id
1 'polypeptide(L)'
;MACYHPLKAFRSNIKLTKKGKSEIVFNLKEGGKLYDEIQLPCGQCIGCRIERSRQWSVRCVHEALMFENNCFITLTFNDSNLNRNCSLVKSDFQKFMKRLRKKFKGVEDVITINEEGLEEVTQPIRFFHCGEYGSKLSRPHHHACLFNFDFPDRTLWDVLDRK
;
A
#
# COMPACT_ATOMS: atom_id res chain seq x y z
N MET A 1 8.73 -18.30 -8.84
CA MET A 1 9.04 -16.86 -8.63
C MET A 1 9.20 -16.21 -10.00
N ALA A 2 8.46 -15.14 -10.27
CA ALA A 2 8.43 -14.52 -11.61
C ALA A 2 9.53 -13.47 -11.82
N CYS A 3 10.70 -13.62 -11.21
CA CYS A 3 11.83 -12.71 -11.38
C CYS A 3 12.69 -13.14 -12.58
N TYR A 4 12.90 -12.25 -13.55
CA TYR A 4 13.73 -12.52 -14.72
C TYR A 4 15.22 -12.25 -14.50
N HIS A 5 15.58 -11.50 -13.45
CA HIS A 5 16.94 -11.13 -13.13
C HIS A 5 17.18 -11.29 -11.62
N PRO A 6 17.17 -12.53 -11.08
CA PRO A 6 17.35 -12.76 -9.66
C PRO A 6 18.74 -12.29 -9.21
N LEU A 7 18.79 -11.72 -8.02
CA LEU A 7 20.04 -11.33 -7.37
C LEU A 7 20.60 -12.53 -6.63
N LYS A 8 21.87 -12.80 -6.85
CA LYS A 8 22.63 -13.78 -6.07
C LYS A 8 22.91 -13.20 -4.69
N ALA A 9 22.60 -13.97 -3.65
CA ALA A 9 22.88 -13.61 -2.27
C ALA A 9 23.26 -14.85 -1.46
N PHE A 10 23.74 -14.65 -0.25
CA PHE A 10 24.23 -15.70 0.62
C PHE A 10 23.59 -15.54 2.00
N ARG A 11 22.94 -16.58 2.48
CA ARG A 11 22.27 -16.62 3.78
C ARG A 11 23.14 -17.36 4.79
N SER A 12 23.46 -16.72 5.91
CA SER A 12 24.20 -17.34 6.98
C SER A 12 23.40 -18.43 7.68
N ASN A 13 24.07 -19.57 7.95
CA ASN A 13 23.51 -20.67 8.74
C ASN A 13 23.73 -20.47 10.25
N ILE A 14 24.58 -19.52 10.65
CA ILE A 14 24.99 -19.33 12.06
C ILE A 14 24.69 -17.89 12.52
N LYS A 15 24.97 -16.90 11.67
CA LYS A 15 24.83 -15.50 12.08
C LYS A 15 23.38 -15.02 11.96
N LEU A 16 22.89 -14.45 13.05
CA LEU A 16 21.56 -13.84 13.11
C LEU A 16 21.67 -12.32 13.14
N THR A 17 20.71 -11.66 12.53
CA THR A 17 20.49 -10.22 12.66
C THR A 17 20.00 -9.88 14.07
N LYS A 18 20.04 -8.60 14.47
CA LYS A 18 19.47 -8.12 15.76
C LYS A 18 18.02 -8.52 16.01
N LYS A 19 17.29 -8.90 14.96
CA LYS A 19 15.88 -9.35 15.02
C LYS A 19 15.74 -10.88 14.99
N GLY A 20 16.81 -11.65 15.20
CA GLY A 20 16.78 -13.11 15.23
C GLY A 20 16.62 -13.79 13.86
N LYS A 21 16.76 -13.07 12.73
CA LYS A 21 16.69 -13.63 11.37
C LYS A 21 18.09 -13.90 10.84
N SER A 22 18.26 -14.95 10.00
CA SER A 22 19.54 -15.23 9.33
C SER A 22 20.05 -14.00 8.59
N GLU A 23 21.34 -13.72 8.74
CA GLU A 23 22.02 -12.66 8.00
C GLU A 23 22.06 -12.99 6.51
N ILE A 24 21.80 -12.01 5.66
CA ILE A 24 21.91 -12.12 4.20
C ILE A 24 22.94 -11.12 3.72
N VAL A 25 23.92 -11.59 2.93
CA VAL A 25 24.96 -10.77 2.34
C VAL A 25 25.00 -10.98 0.82
N PHE A 26 25.39 -9.94 0.07
CA PHE A 26 25.50 -10.03 -1.38
C PHE A 26 26.92 -10.36 -1.87
N ASN A 27 27.92 -10.10 -1.05
CA ASN A 27 29.30 -10.44 -1.34
C ASN A 27 29.87 -11.28 -0.20
N LEU A 28 30.41 -12.45 -0.51
CA LEU A 28 31.20 -13.24 0.43
C LEU A 28 32.66 -12.72 0.44
N LYS A 29 33.12 -12.20 1.58
CA LYS A 29 34.52 -12.16 1.87
C LYS A 29 35.01 -13.57 2.12
N GLU A 30 36.27 -13.91 1.75
CA GLU A 30 36.84 -15.25 1.83
C GLU A 30 36.49 -15.98 3.14
N GLY A 31 36.01 -17.22 3.04
CA GLY A 31 35.57 -18.03 4.20
C GLY A 31 34.17 -18.60 4.13
N GLY A 32 33.58 -18.67 2.96
CA GLY A 32 32.16 -18.91 2.66
C GLY A 32 31.48 -20.24 3.05
N LYS A 33 32.10 -21.14 3.82
CA LYS A 33 31.51 -22.44 4.20
C LYS A 33 30.29 -22.35 5.13
N LEU A 34 30.01 -21.15 5.69
CA LEU A 34 28.93 -20.92 6.65
C LEU A 34 27.69 -20.26 6.02
N TYR A 35 27.65 -20.16 4.69
CA TYR A 35 26.58 -19.48 3.96
C TYR A 35 26.04 -20.35 2.84
N ASP A 36 24.73 -20.42 2.73
CA ASP A 36 24.04 -21.04 1.61
C ASP A 36 23.78 -19.99 0.52
N GLU A 37 24.04 -20.34 -0.72
CA GLU A 37 23.69 -19.52 -1.86
C GLU A 37 22.17 -19.51 -2.04
N ILE A 38 21.60 -18.32 -2.17
CA ILE A 38 20.17 -18.12 -2.41
C ILE A 38 19.96 -17.13 -3.55
N GLN A 39 18.81 -17.23 -4.20
CA GLN A 39 18.37 -16.27 -5.19
C GLN A 39 17.25 -15.39 -4.60
N LEU A 40 17.42 -14.08 -4.71
CA LEU A 40 16.45 -13.09 -4.28
C LEU A 40 15.82 -12.39 -5.49
N PRO A 41 14.52 -12.07 -5.44
CA PRO A 41 13.88 -11.28 -6.48
C PRO A 41 14.51 -9.88 -6.55
N CYS A 42 14.84 -9.42 -7.78
CA CYS A 42 15.45 -8.09 -7.97
C CYS A 42 14.53 -6.92 -7.60
N GLY A 43 13.22 -7.14 -7.52
CA GLY A 43 12.21 -6.13 -7.17
C GLY A 43 11.86 -5.15 -8.30
N GLN A 44 12.61 -5.12 -9.41
CA GLN A 44 12.51 -4.08 -10.45
C GLN A 44 12.05 -4.60 -11.81
N CYS A 45 12.34 -5.85 -12.17
CA CYS A 45 11.90 -6.41 -13.44
C CYS A 45 10.36 -6.50 -13.52
N ILE A 46 9.84 -6.64 -14.74
CA ILE A 46 8.39 -6.70 -14.96
C ILE A 46 7.72 -7.81 -14.14
N GLY A 47 8.34 -8.99 -14.06
CA GLY A 47 7.83 -10.10 -13.24
C GLY A 47 7.72 -9.76 -11.76
N CYS A 48 8.73 -9.10 -11.17
CA CYS A 48 8.70 -8.65 -9.79
C CYS A 48 7.65 -7.56 -9.55
N ARG A 49 7.47 -6.65 -10.50
CA ARG A 49 6.46 -5.58 -10.41
C ARG A 49 5.04 -6.13 -10.47
N ILE A 50 4.78 -7.06 -11.39
CA ILE A 50 3.48 -7.75 -11.49
C ILE A 50 3.19 -8.54 -10.21
N GLU A 51 4.16 -9.29 -9.68
CA GLU A 51 3.98 -10.06 -8.44
C GLU A 51 3.70 -9.14 -7.24
N ARG A 52 4.38 -8.01 -7.15
CA ARG A 52 4.08 -6.99 -6.11
C ARG A 52 2.66 -6.44 -6.26
N SER A 53 2.24 -6.11 -7.47
CA SER A 53 0.88 -5.64 -7.76
C SER A 53 -0.16 -6.69 -7.35
N ARG A 54 0.05 -7.96 -7.72
CA ARG A 54 -0.81 -9.08 -7.35
C ARG A 54 -0.94 -9.21 -5.82
N GLN A 55 0.19 -9.16 -5.11
CA GLN A 55 0.19 -9.25 -3.64
C GLN A 55 -0.60 -8.12 -2.98
N TRP A 56 -0.47 -6.90 -3.49
CA TRP A 56 -1.25 -5.77 -2.98
C TRP A 56 -2.73 -5.87 -3.33
N SER A 57 -3.09 -6.34 -4.54
CA SER A 57 -4.48 -6.61 -4.90
C SER A 57 -5.14 -7.60 -3.95
N VAL A 58 -4.47 -8.72 -3.66
CA VAL A 58 -4.97 -9.73 -2.71
C VAL A 58 -5.17 -9.13 -1.32
N ARG A 59 -4.22 -8.33 -0.84
CA ARG A 59 -4.35 -7.66 0.47
C ARG A 59 -5.53 -6.68 0.50
N CYS A 60 -5.70 -5.89 -0.56
CA CYS A 60 -6.85 -4.97 -0.66
C CYS A 60 -8.18 -5.71 -0.69
N VAL A 61 -8.25 -6.85 -1.41
CA VAL A 61 -9.47 -7.69 -1.42
C VAL A 61 -9.76 -8.25 -0.03
N HIS A 62 -8.75 -8.81 0.65
CA HIS A 62 -8.94 -9.33 2.01
C HIS A 62 -9.39 -8.23 2.98
N GLU A 63 -8.82 -7.03 2.88
CA GLU A 63 -9.23 -5.90 3.70
C GLU A 63 -10.67 -5.47 3.39
N ALA A 64 -11.04 -5.43 2.10
CA ALA A 64 -12.40 -5.07 1.68
C ALA A 64 -13.45 -6.09 2.13
N LEU A 65 -13.09 -7.37 2.18
CA LEU A 65 -14.00 -8.43 2.65
C LEU A 65 -14.30 -8.36 4.15
N MET A 66 -13.54 -7.60 4.92
CA MET A 66 -13.79 -7.38 6.35
C MET A 66 -14.91 -6.37 6.61
N PHE A 67 -15.32 -5.59 5.61
CA PHE A 67 -16.27 -4.49 5.76
C PHE A 67 -17.25 -4.47 4.59
N GLU A 68 -18.52 -4.17 4.86
CA GLU A 68 -19.53 -3.98 3.82
C GLU A 68 -19.34 -2.65 3.08
N ASN A 69 -18.89 -1.62 3.82
CA ASN A 69 -18.74 -0.28 3.30
C ASN A 69 -17.30 0.01 2.87
N ASN A 70 -17.09 0.02 1.57
CA ASN A 70 -15.79 0.32 0.97
C ASN A 70 -15.98 1.18 -0.27
N CYS A 71 -15.06 2.10 -0.56
CA CYS A 71 -15.10 2.89 -1.78
C CYS A 71 -13.71 3.09 -2.40
N PHE A 72 -13.70 3.33 -3.70
CA PHE A 72 -12.53 3.78 -4.44
C PHE A 72 -12.70 5.26 -4.80
N ILE A 73 -11.68 6.06 -4.52
CA ILE A 73 -11.71 7.49 -4.78
C ILE A 73 -10.55 7.94 -5.66
N THR A 74 -10.80 8.95 -6.46
CA THR A 74 -9.77 9.70 -7.18
C THR A 74 -9.81 11.14 -6.71
N LEU A 75 -8.67 11.64 -6.21
CA LEU A 75 -8.52 13.01 -5.74
C LEU A 75 -7.65 13.77 -6.73
N THR A 76 -8.22 14.82 -7.32
CA THR A 76 -7.55 15.72 -8.25
C THR A 76 -7.38 17.11 -7.63
N PHE A 77 -6.53 17.92 -8.21
CA PHE A 77 -6.36 19.31 -7.82
C PHE A 77 -7.05 20.23 -8.83
N ASN A 78 -7.74 21.25 -8.36
CA ASN A 78 -8.08 22.40 -9.19
C ASN A 78 -6.83 23.23 -9.47
N ASP A 79 -6.89 24.13 -10.46
CA ASP A 79 -5.73 24.89 -10.91
C ASP A 79 -5.16 25.80 -9.80
N SER A 80 -6.02 26.34 -8.95
CA SER A 80 -5.60 27.23 -7.85
C SER A 80 -4.86 26.52 -6.73
N ASN A 81 -5.08 25.22 -6.54
CA ASN A 81 -4.45 24.41 -5.51
C ASN A 81 -3.38 23.45 -6.05
N LEU A 82 -3.14 23.50 -7.36
CA LEU A 82 -2.07 22.72 -7.97
C LEU A 82 -0.71 23.30 -7.57
N ASN A 83 0.17 22.44 -7.07
CA ASN A 83 1.53 22.83 -6.75
C ASN A 83 2.23 23.41 -7.99
N ARG A 84 2.96 24.52 -7.85
CA ARG A 84 3.70 25.19 -8.96
C ARG A 84 4.62 24.25 -9.74
N ASN A 85 5.18 23.25 -9.07
CA ASN A 85 6.05 22.24 -9.70
C ASN A 85 5.28 21.06 -10.28
N CYS A 86 3.95 21.04 -10.23
CA CYS A 86 3.10 19.93 -10.64
C CYS A 86 3.57 18.58 -10.06
N SER A 87 4.11 18.56 -8.84
CA SER A 87 4.68 17.38 -8.19
C SER A 87 3.70 16.77 -7.19
N LEU A 88 3.73 15.45 -7.10
CA LEU A 88 3.03 14.71 -6.03
C LEU A 88 3.65 15.03 -4.67
N VAL A 89 2.80 15.45 -3.73
CA VAL A 89 3.21 15.77 -2.37
C VAL A 89 2.50 14.83 -1.40
N LYS A 90 3.26 13.94 -0.78
CA LYS A 90 2.72 12.92 0.15
C LYS A 90 1.86 13.53 1.27
N SER A 91 2.22 14.71 1.76
CA SER A 91 1.49 15.38 2.85
C SER A 91 0.05 15.77 2.47
N ASP A 92 -0.26 15.95 1.18
CA ASP A 92 -1.60 16.35 0.75
C ASP A 92 -2.62 15.24 1.02
N PHE A 93 -2.29 14.00 0.66
CA PHE A 93 -3.11 12.86 1.00
C PHE A 93 -3.17 12.62 2.52
N GLN A 94 -2.07 12.78 3.24
CA GLN A 94 -2.07 12.68 4.70
C GLN A 94 -3.00 13.71 5.36
N LYS A 95 -2.99 14.96 4.88
CA LYS A 95 -3.89 16.03 5.36
C LYS A 95 -5.34 15.72 5.02
N PHE A 96 -5.61 15.19 3.82
CA PHE A 96 -6.94 14.72 3.44
C PHE A 96 -7.44 13.66 4.41
N MET A 97 -6.69 12.60 4.67
CA MET A 97 -7.08 11.53 5.60
C MET A 97 -7.28 12.02 7.04
N LYS A 98 -6.46 12.97 7.51
CA LYS A 98 -6.67 13.59 8.83
C LYS A 98 -7.99 14.34 8.91
N ARG A 99 -8.34 15.12 7.87
CA ARG A 99 -9.62 15.84 7.79
C ARG A 99 -10.81 14.88 7.69
N LEU A 100 -10.68 13.85 6.84
CA LEU A 100 -11.71 12.83 6.68
C LEU A 100 -12.02 12.14 8.02
N ARG A 101 -11.01 11.64 8.71
CA ARG A 101 -11.16 10.97 10.01
C ARG A 101 -11.62 11.87 11.13
N LYS A 102 -11.39 13.19 11.03
CA LYS A 102 -11.93 14.17 11.97
C LYS A 102 -13.44 14.39 11.76
N LYS A 103 -13.91 14.33 10.52
CA LYS A 103 -15.30 14.56 10.14
C LYS A 103 -16.16 13.29 10.24
N PHE A 104 -15.59 12.15 9.89
CA PHE A 104 -16.29 10.88 9.82
C PHE A 104 -15.53 9.80 10.59
N LYS A 105 -16.28 8.86 11.16
CA LYS A 105 -15.77 7.60 11.69
C LYS A 105 -15.98 6.50 10.66
N GLY A 106 -15.39 5.32 10.86
CA GLY A 106 -15.75 4.12 10.11
C GLY A 106 -17.19 3.71 10.39
N VAL A 107 -17.75 2.90 9.53
CA VAL A 107 -19.16 2.46 9.63
C VAL A 107 -19.27 1.29 10.62
N GLU A 108 -18.35 0.36 10.59
CA GLU A 108 -18.38 -0.86 11.39
C GLU A 108 -17.37 -0.80 12.54
N ASP A 109 -17.78 -1.36 13.68
CA ASP A 109 -16.93 -1.50 14.85
C ASP A 109 -15.89 -2.61 14.64
N VAL A 110 -14.66 -2.30 15.01
CA VAL A 110 -13.55 -3.26 15.00
C VAL A 110 -13.07 -3.44 16.44
N ILE A 111 -13.15 -4.67 16.92
CA ILE A 111 -12.65 -5.03 18.24
C ILE A 111 -11.16 -5.33 18.13
N THR A 112 -10.35 -4.62 18.91
CA THR A 112 -8.91 -4.85 19.04
C THR A 112 -8.56 -5.11 20.49
N ILE A 113 -7.50 -5.88 20.72
CA ILE A 113 -6.96 -6.08 22.06
C ILE A 113 -5.79 -5.09 22.24
N ASN A 114 -5.87 -4.23 23.22
CA ASN A 114 -4.81 -3.26 23.53
C ASN A 114 -3.60 -3.94 24.20
N GLU A 115 -2.54 -3.17 24.49
CA GLU A 115 -1.32 -3.68 25.13
C GLU A 115 -1.56 -4.23 26.56
N GLU A 116 -2.65 -3.82 27.19
CA GLU A 116 -3.08 -4.25 28.54
C GLU A 116 -3.98 -5.50 28.50
N GLY A 117 -4.28 -6.03 27.29
CA GLY A 117 -5.13 -7.21 27.10
C GLY A 117 -6.63 -6.91 27.19
N LEU A 118 -7.03 -5.63 27.19
CA LEU A 118 -8.43 -5.22 27.21
C LEU A 118 -8.97 -5.02 25.79
N GLU A 119 -10.24 -5.37 25.60
CA GLU A 119 -10.94 -5.12 24.34
C GLU A 119 -11.21 -3.62 24.14
N GLU A 120 -10.76 -3.10 22.99
CA GLU A 120 -11.03 -1.73 22.57
C GLU A 120 -11.86 -1.76 21.26
N VAL A 121 -13.00 -1.07 21.27
CA VAL A 121 -13.86 -0.93 20.11
C VAL A 121 -13.49 0.35 19.36
N THR A 122 -13.07 0.20 18.13
CA THR A 122 -12.67 1.33 17.27
C THR A 122 -13.40 1.27 15.93
N GLN A 123 -13.54 2.41 15.27
CA GLN A 123 -14.13 2.53 13.93
C GLN A 123 -13.11 3.17 12.97
N PRO A 124 -12.03 2.49 12.62
CA PRO A 124 -10.98 3.09 11.81
C PRO A 124 -11.38 3.11 10.32
N ILE A 125 -11.28 4.28 9.69
CA ILE A 125 -11.25 4.35 8.23
C ILE A 125 -9.83 3.93 7.79
N ARG A 126 -9.70 2.76 7.17
CA ARG A 126 -8.44 2.24 6.67
C ARG A 126 -8.29 2.57 5.19
N PHE A 127 -7.09 2.52 4.66
CA PHE A 127 -6.88 2.86 3.26
C PHE A 127 -5.65 2.19 2.64
N PHE A 128 -5.72 1.98 1.34
CA PHE A 128 -4.58 1.76 0.46
C PHE A 128 -4.53 2.90 -0.56
N HIS A 129 -3.37 3.52 -0.75
CA HIS A 129 -3.23 4.74 -1.53
C HIS A 129 -2.03 4.70 -2.46
N CYS A 130 -2.18 5.27 -3.65
CA CYS A 130 -1.10 5.61 -4.55
C CYS A 130 -1.30 7.01 -5.13
N GLY A 131 -0.19 7.62 -5.55
CA GLY A 131 -0.20 8.83 -6.35
C GLY A 131 0.35 8.55 -7.74
N GLU A 132 -0.20 9.20 -8.75
CA GLU A 132 0.28 9.09 -10.13
C GLU A 132 0.15 10.39 -10.89
N TYR A 133 0.71 10.42 -12.10
CA TYR A 133 0.62 11.54 -13.02
C TYR A 133 -0.24 11.15 -14.20
N GLY A 134 -1.17 12.02 -14.58
CA GLY A 134 -2.06 11.81 -15.72
C GLY A 134 -1.29 11.67 -17.03
N SER A 135 -1.75 10.78 -17.90
CA SER A 135 -1.06 10.44 -19.15
C SER A 135 -0.98 11.59 -20.16
N LYS A 136 -1.96 12.51 -20.17
CA LYS A 136 -2.02 13.61 -21.16
C LYS A 136 -1.31 14.88 -20.69
N LEU A 137 -1.53 15.30 -19.47
CA LEU A 137 -1.08 16.59 -18.94
C LEU A 137 -0.11 16.45 -17.75
N SER A 138 0.29 15.23 -17.43
CA SER A 138 1.16 14.94 -16.27
C SER A 138 0.68 15.59 -14.97
N ARG A 139 -0.64 15.82 -14.82
CA ARG A 139 -1.19 16.39 -13.60
C ARG A 139 -1.15 15.36 -12.48
N PRO A 140 -0.64 15.72 -11.31
CA PRO A 140 -0.62 14.83 -10.15
C PRO A 140 -2.05 14.57 -9.65
N HIS A 141 -2.33 13.32 -9.28
CA HIS A 141 -3.56 12.92 -8.64
C HIS A 141 -3.34 11.72 -7.74
N HIS A 142 -4.30 11.46 -6.88
CA HIS A 142 -4.21 10.37 -5.92
C HIS A 142 -5.39 9.42 -6.11
N HIS A 143 -5.10 8.13 -6.04
CA HIS A 143 -6.12 7.09 -5.94
C HIS A 143 -6.07 6.45 -4.56
N ALA A 144 -7.23 6.14 -3.99
CA ALA A 144 -7.28 5.39 -2.75
C ALA A 144 -8.49 4.46 -2.70
N CYS A 145 -8.25 3.24 -2.22
CA CYS A 145 -9.30 2.40 -1.66
C CYS A 145 -9.46 2.81 -0.20
N LEU A 146 -10.67 3.16 0.20
CA LEU A 146 -11.03 3.39 1.60
C LEU A 146 -11.84 2.17 2.05
N PHE A 147 -11.51 1.67 3.23
CA PHE A 147 -12.15 0.50 3.85
C PHE A 147 -12.86 0.94 5.13
N ASN A 148 -13.99 0.32 5.41
CA ASN A 148 -14.87 0.68 6.51
C ASN A 148 -15.44 2.10 6.36
N PHE A 149 -15.61 2.57 5.12
CA PHE A 149 -16.17 3.89 4.85
C PHE A 149 -16.69 4.01 3.41
N ASP A 150 -17.85 4.66 3.27
CA ASP A 150 -18.36 5.16 2.00
C ASP A 150 -18.95 6.55 2.22
N PHE A 151 -18.97 7.37 1.18
CA PHE A 151 -19.50 8.74 1.26
C PHE A 151 -21.03 8.73 1.28
N PRO A 152 -21.67 9.31 2.32
CA PRO A 152 -23.12 9.28 2.44
C PRO A 152 -23.84 10.16 1.41
N ASP A 153 -23.15 11.12 0.82
CA ASP A 153 -23.65 12.10 -0.15
C ASP A 153 -23.26 11.77 -1.60
N ARG A 154 -22.85 10.51 -1.86
CA ARG A 154 -22.56 10.08 -3.22
C ARG A 154 -23.81 10.14 -4.10
N THR A 155 -23.67 10.68 -5.31
CA THR A 155 -24.70 10.67 -6.34
C THR A 155 -24.18 9.94 -7.57
N LEU A 156 -25.08 9.28 -8.28
CA LEU A 156 -24.75 8.66 -9.56
C LEU A 156 -24.52 9.77 -10.58
N TRP A 157 -23.28 9.84 -11.12
CA TRP A 157 -22.94 10.86 -12.11
C TRP A 157 -23.44 10.52 -13.51
N ASP A 158 -23.25 9.27 -13.93
CA ASP A 158 -23.63 8.81 -15.27
C ASP A 158 -23.81 7.29 -15.29
N VAL A 159 -24.78 6.81 -16.03
CA VAL A 159 -24.97 5.39 -16.33
C VAL A 159 -24.50 5.20 -17.77
N LEU A 160 -23.28 4.73 -17.94
CA LEU A 160 -22.83 4.27 -19.25
C LEU A 160 -23.64 3.03 -19.62
N ASP A 161 -24.67 3.21 -20.43
CA ASP A 161 -25.34 2.11 -21.10
C ASP A 161 -24.31 1.38 -21.97
N ARG A 162 -23.73 0.32 -21.44
CA ARG A 162 -22.94 -0.61 -22.23
C ARG A 162 -23.90 -1.41 -23.11
N LYS A 163 -24.10 -0.93 -24.32
CA LYS A 163 -24.68 -1.73 -25.41
C LYS A 163 -23.66 -2.75 -25.91
#